data_198758908937873acebd646777f91b9c
#
_entry.id   198758908937873acebd646777f91b9c
#
_cell.length_a   1.000
_cell.length_b   1.000
_cell.length_c   1.000
_cell.angle_alpha   90.00
_cell.angle_beta   90.00
_cell.angle_gamma   90.00
#
_symmetry.space_group_name_H-M   'P 1'
#
loop_
_entity.id
_entity.type
_entity.pdbx_description
1 polymer ?
#
loop_
_entity_poly.entity_id
_entity_poly.type
_entity_poly.pdbx_seq_one_letter_code
_entity_poly.pdbx_strand_id
1 'polypeptide(L)'
;MYSQIYKKLNTLEQEGQPIKVAAVGTGFIGRGMIIQASFMKGVRISLIYARDLDKVYHILRQCHGEIAYMECQTTGELKVAEKMNKVALVCDPKLIYECNADIVIDTTGAPEFGARIAYNSILAGKHIVTNPEMDICIGPQLKELAAQHQVVYSGQDGDEPGVVKQLFDYVSILGFDITAVGKFKNFTDIHATPTSVKPWSDAYKQNPYKISSFADGTKMNIEMGIVSNATGYLPDVRGMHGQKMTLEEIVNYIKPIEEGGILHKNKVIEIIPGAEPSGGVFVIGYSKHPQVMNDMQYYKMGAGPYYLFYRPYHLCSVEILVGAVNMVINRESTIEPMKNEAFVDVAAFAKRDLKKGERLDCIGGYDYYGLVDKYTTYRQENALSVSLAENAIVTRDIAQDEILTLKDIEIEKDNFLWELAKKRYDL
;
A
#
# COMPACT_ATOMS: atom_id res chain seq x y z
N MET A 1 -2.77 2.05 -23.05
CA MET A 1 -1.70 1.94 -22.04
C MET A 1 -0.92 0.62 -22.16
N TYR A 2 -1.44 -0.55 -21.79
CA TYR A 2 -0.68 -1.83 -21.78
C TYR A 2 -0.01 -2.20 -23.11
N SER A 3 -0.67 -1.99 -24.26
CA SER A 3 -0.07 -2.26 -25.58
C SER A 3 1.20 -1.45 -25.87
N GLN A 4 1.25 -0.20 -25.41
CA GLN A 4 2.42 0.67 -25.58
C GLN A 4 3.57 0.24 -24.67
N ILE A 5 3.25 -0.07 -23.39
CA ILE A 5 4.22 -0.61 -22.43
C ILE A 5 4.83 -1.90 -22.96
N TYR A 6 3.98 -2.85 -23.42
CA TYR A 6 4.43 -4.14 -23.94
C TYR A 6 5.39 -3.97 -25.14
N LYS A 7 5.04 -3.07 -26.10
CA LYS A 7 5.93 -2.78 -27.25
C LYS A 7 7.25 -2.20 -26.80
N LYS A 8 7.23 -1.22 -25.87
CA LYS A 8 8.45 -0.58 -25.38
C LYS A 8 9.36 -1.56 -24.65
N LEU A 9 8.81 -2.44 -23.82
CA LEU A 9 9.58 -3.49 -23.14
C LEU A 9 10.27 -4.45 -24.12
N ASN A 10 9.57 -4.86 -25.19
CA ASN A 10 10.20 -5.69 -26.21
C ASN A 10 11.34 -4.96 -26.94
N THR A 11 11.20 -3.66 -27.19
CA THR A 11 12.29 -2.84 -27.76
C THR A 11 13.49 -2.78 -26.82
N LEU A 12 13.26 -2.46 -25.54
CA LEU A 12 14.32 -2.41 -24.52
C LEU A 12 15.07 -3.75 -24.36
N GLU A 13 14.35 -4.86 -24.45
CA GLU A 13 14.96 -6.19 -24.46
C GLU A 13 15.86 -6.42 -25.66
N GLN A 14 15.39 -6.05 -26.88
CA GLN A 14 16.15 -6.18 -28.12
C GLN A 14 17.40 -5.28 -28.14
N GLU A 15 17.31 -4.11 -27.54
CA GLU A 15 18.41 -3.14 -27.42
C GLU A 15 19.40 -3.49 -26.29
N GLY A 16 19.09 -4.48 -25.46
CA GLY A 16 19.88 -4.84 -24.27
C GLY A 16 19.90 -3.75 -23.20
N GLN A 17 18.83 -2.93 -23.13
CA GLN A 17 18.67 -1.81 -22.19
C GLN A 17 17.44 -2.01 -21.30
N PRO A 18 17.34 -3.09 -20.50
CA PRO A 18 16.20 -3.33 -19.66
C PRO A 18 16.08 -2.26 -18.56
N ILE A 19 14.85 -2.01 -18.12
CA ILE A 19 14.58 -1.21 -16.92
C ILE A 19 15.19 -1.93 -15.72
N LYS A 20 16.00 -1.22 -14.96
CA LYS A 20 16.75 -1.73 -13.81
C LYS A 20 16.00 -1.43 -12.53
N VAL A 21 15.69 -2.47 -11.78
CA VAL A 21 14.94 -2.42 -10.52
C VAL A 21 15.85 -2.77 -9.35
N ALA A 22 15.87 -1.92 -8.33
CA ALA A 22 16.42 -2.26 -7.02
C ALA A 22 15.28 -2.79 -6.13
N ALA A 23 15.34 -4.06 -5.77
CA ALA A 23 14.35 -4.74 -4.93
C ALA A 23 14.76 -4.63 -3.46
N VAL A 24 13.91 -4.03 -2.63
CA VAL A 24 14.13 -3.86 -1.19
C VAL A 24 13.16 -4.76 -0.42
N GLY A 25 13.70 -5.79 0.24
CA GLY A 25 12.92 -6.79 0.97
C GLY A 25 12.74 -8.10 0.21
N THR A 26 12.74 -9.19 0.98
CA THR A 26 12.65 -10.59 0.48
C THR A 26 11.50 -11.36 1.15
N GLY A 27 10.51 -10.62 1.66
CA GLY A 27 9.26 -11.17 2.18
C GLY A 27 8.37 -11.77 1.09
N PHE A 28 7.11 -12.02 1.40
CA PHE A 28 6.16 -12.64 0.46
C PHE A 28 6.07 -11.87 -0.87
N ILE A 29 5.87 -10.54 -0.81
CA ILE A 29 5.76 -9.69 -2.00
C ILE A 29 7.10 -9.60 -2.74
N GLY A 30 8.19 -9.25 -2.04
CA GLY A 30 9.51 -9.08 -2.66
C GLY A 30 10.03 -10.36 -3.32
N ARG A 31 9.84 -11.52 -2.67
CA ARG A 31 10.16 -12.82 -3.27
C ARG A 31 9.39 -13.05 -4.57
N GLY A 32 8.06 -12.87 -4.53
CA GLY A 32 7.23 -13.08 -5.72
C GLY A 32 7.60 -12.12 -6.86
N MET A 33 7.85 -10.84 -6.54
CA MET A 33 8.29 -9.82 -7.50
C MET A 33 9.63 -10.18 -8.15
N ILE A 34 10.63 -10.59 -7.37
CA ILE A 34 11.96 -10.96 -7.90
C ILE A 34 11.83 -12.16 -8.86
N ILE A 35 11.04 -13.17 -8.49
CA ILE A 35 10.79 -14.33 -9.35
C ILE A 35 10.01 -13.89 -10.60
N GLN A 36 8.96 -13.08 -10.46
CA GLN A 36 8.16 -12.59 -11.60
C GLN A 36 9.01 -11.79 -12.59
N ALA A 37 9.92 -10.94 -12.11
CA ALA A 37 10.83 -10.19 -12.96
C ALA A 37 11.65 -11.07 -13.91
N SER A 38 12.00 -12.28 -13.49
CA SER A 38 12.78 -13.23 -14.31
C SER A 38 12.03 -13.75 -15.55
N PHE A 39 10.70 -13.58 -15.60
CA PHE A 39 9.87 -13.93 -16.75
C PHE A 39 9.54 -12.72 -17.64
N MET A 40 9.84 -11.50 -17.18
CA MET A 40 9.48 -10.27 -17.90
C MET A 40 10.59 -9.85 -18.84
N LYS A 41 10.24 -9.55 -20.10
CA LYS A 41 11.14 -8.94 -21.06
C LYS A 41 11.33 -7.45 -20.76
N GLY A 42 12.53 -6.93 -20.98
CA GLY A 42 12.84 -5.51 -20.82
C GLY A 42 12.83 -5.02 -19.37
N VAL A 43 12.77 -5.93 -18.39
CA VAL A 43 12.88 -5.63 -16.94
C VAL A 43 13.96 -6.51 -16.33
N ARG A 44 14.72 -5.94 -15.41
CA ARG A 44 15.79 -6.65 -14.71
C ARG A 44 15.92 -6.19 -13.27
N ILE A 45 15.99 -7.14 -12.34
CA ILE A 45 16.48 -6.86 -11.00
C ILE A 45 17.99 -6.62 -11.09
N SER A 46 18.44 -5.42 -10.75
CA SER A 46 19.86 -5.05 -10.74
C SER A 46 20.49 -5.10 -9.38
N LEU A 47 19.68 -4.94 -8.31
CA LEU A 47 20.09 -5.02 -6.93
C LEU A 47 18.98 -5.65 -6.08
N ILE A 48 19.40 -6.48 -5.10
CA ILE A 48 18.52 -6.99 -4.04
C ILE A 48 19.11 -6.62 -2.69
N TYR A 49 18.35 -5.85 -1.91
CA TYR A 49 18.67 -5.59 -0.51
C TYR A 49 17.93 -6.59 0.39
N ALA A 50 18.68 -7.25 1.27
CA ALA A 50 18.11 -8.10 2.31
C ALA A 50 19.04 -8.11 3.54
N ARG A 51 18.45 -8.29 4.74
CA ARG A 51 19.21 -8.49 5.99
C ARG A 51 19.83 -9.90 6.08
N ASP A 52 19.33 -10.83 5.29
CA ASP A 52 19.68 -12.25 5.29
C ASP A 52 19.79 -12.71 3.82
N LEU A 53 21.02 -12.93 3.37
CA LEU A 53 21.32 -13.32 1.99
C LEU A 53 20.97 -14.79 1.69
N ASP A 54 20.85 -15.66 2.69
CA ASP A 54 20.45 -17.05 2.47
C ASP A 54 19.05 -17.13 1.86
N LYS A 55 18.15 -16.22 2.27
CA LYS A 55 16.84 -16.09 1.65
C LYS A 55 16.93 -15.65 0.20
N VAL A 56 17.87 -14.76 -0.12
CA VAL A 56 18.08 -14.29 -1.50
C VAL A 56 18.55 -15.42 -2.39
N TYR A 57 19.53 -16.23 -1.94
CA TYR A 57 19.99 -17.40 -2.70
C TYR A 57 18.86 -18.40 -2.97
N HIS A 58 17.99 -18.61 -1.99
CA HIS A 58 16.82 -19.47 -2.18
C HIS A 58 15.85 -18.91 -3.22
N ILE A 59 15.62 -17.61 -3.25
CA ILE A 59 14.77 -16.93 -4.24
C ILE A 59 15.39 -17.03 -5.64
N LEU A 60 16.69 -16.73 -5.77
CA LEU A 60 17.37 -16.76 -7.06
C LEU A 60 17.35 -18.13 -7.73
N ARG A 61 17.41 -19.23 -6.93
CA ARG A 61 17.26 -20.59 -7.46
C ARG A 61 15.88 -20.92 -8.01
N GLN A 62 14.85 -20.11 -7.68
CA GLN A 62 13.47 -20.26 -8.17
C GLN A 62 13.18 -19.39 -9.39
N CYS A 63 14.09 -18.47 -9.75
CA CYS A 63 13.94 -17.61 -10.92
C CYS A 63 14.02 -18.42 -12.22
N HIS A 64 13.44 -17.88 -13.28
CA HIS A 64 13.56 -18.43 -14.62
C HIS A 64 14.98 -18.17 -15.16
N GLY A 65 15.65 -19.25 -15.55
CA GLY A 65 17.03 -19.19 -16.01
C GLY A 65 18.05 -19.02 -14.87
N GLU A 66 19.32 -18.99 -15.23
CA GLU A 66 20.40 -18.78 -14.27
C GLU A 66 20.64 -17.29 -14.06
N ILE A 67 20.51 -16.83 -12.82
CA ILE A 67 20.72 -15.44 -12.44
C ILE A 67 22.15 -15.29 -11.89
N ALA A 68 23.01 -14.63 -12.66
CA ALA A 68 24.34 -14.28 -12.19
C ALA A 68 24.28 -13.16 -11.15
N TYR A 69 24.90 -13.33 -10.00
CA TYR A 69 24.90 -12.37 -8.91
C TYR A 69 26.30 -12.16 -8.32
N MET A 70 26.42 -11.12 -7.52
CA MET A 70 27.63 -10.81 -6.75
C MET A 70 27.24 -10.15 -5.43
N GLU A 71 27.80 -10.63 -4.32
CA GLU A 71 27.70 -9.95 -3.04
C GLU A 71 28.55 -8.68 -3.07
N CYS A 72 27.97 -7.56 -2.61
CA CYS A 72 28.61 -6.27 -2.63
C CYS A 72 28.51 -5.62 -1.24
N GLN A 73 29.65 -5.21 -0.70
CA GLN A 73 29.78 -4.49 0.58
C GLN A 73 30.21 -3.04 0.38
N THR A 74 30.68 -2.70 -0.82
CA THR A 74 31.21 -1.39 -1.16
C THR A 74 30.67 -0.90 -2.51
N THR A 75 30.67 0.43 -2.71
CA THR A 75 30.37 1.07 -4.02
C THR A 75 31.29 0.58 -5.14
N GLY A 76 32.53 0.24 -4.80
CA GLY A 76 33.48 -0.30 -5.79
C GLY A 76 33.02 -1.65 -6.32
N GLU A 77 32.64 -2.57 -5.43
CA GLU A 77 32.08 -3.90 -5.80
C GLU A 77 30.75 -3.77 -6.54
N LEU A 78 29.90 -2.83 -6.12
CA LEU A 78 28.64 -2.54 -6.83
C LEU A 78 28.89 -2.18 -8.29
N LYS A 79 29.84 -1.26 -8.57
CA LYS A 79 30.23 -0.90 -9.94
C LYS A 79 30.80 -2.06 -10.74
N VAL A 80 31.51 -3.00 -10.08
CA VAL A 80 31.99 -4.23 -10.72
C VAL A 80 30.82 -5.13 -11.09
N ALA A 81 29.86 -5.36 -10.17
CA ALA A 81 28.67 -6.16 -10.43
C ALA A 81 27.86 -5.58 -11.61
N GLU A 82 27.69 -4.26 -11.66
CA GLU A 82 26.99 -3.55 -12.75
C GLU A 82 27.70 -3.75 -14.10
N LYS A 83 29.03 -3.57 -14.15
CA LYS A 83 29.82 -3.78 -15.38
C LYS A 83 29.79 -5.23 -15.86
N MET A 84 29.76 -6.18 -14.94
CA MET A 84 29.64 -7.62 -15.23
C MET A 84 28.21 -8.05 -15.52
N ASN A 85 27.26 -7.13 -15.46
CA ASN A 85 25.85 -7.39 -15.65
C ASN A 85 25.28 -8.42 -14.67
N LYS A 86 25.74 -8.40 -13.40
CA LYS A 86 25.29 -9.28 -12.29
C LYS A 86 24.31 -8.55 -11.37
N VAL A 87 23.43 -9.32 -10.73
CA VAL A 87 22.59 -8.79 -9.66
C VAL A 87 23.43 -8.53 -8.43
N ALA A 88 23.46 -7.29 -7.94
CA ALA A 88 24.15 -6.96 -6.69
C ALA A 88 23.32 -7.40 -5.49
N LEU A 89 23.91 -8.20 -4.59
CA LEU A 89 23.29 -8.59 -3.31
C LEU A 89 23.91 -7.77 -2.20
N VAL A 90 23.10 -7.00 -1.48
CA VAL A 90 23.58 -6.03 -0.50
C VAL A 90 22.84 -6.15 0.84
N CYS A 91 23.57 -5.94 1.95
CA CYS A 91 23.03 -5.82 3.31
C CYS A 91 23.12 -4.38 3.84
N ASP A 92 23.95 -3.52 3.25
CA ASP A 92 24.00 -2.09 3.61
C ASP A 92 22.99 -1.32 2.75
N PRO A 93 21.98 -0.66 3.38
CA PRO A 93 20.96 0.10 2.65
C PRO A 93 21.55 1.29 1.88
N LYS A 94 22.73 1.81 2.23
CA LYS A 94 23.39 2.89 1.49
C LYS A 94 23.66 2.52 0.04
N LEU A 95 23.96 1.27 -0.25
CA LEU A 95 24.23 0.79 -1.62
C LEU A 95 23.00 0.83 -2.52
N ILE A 96 21.78 0.86 -1.96
CA ILE A 96 20.53 1.04 -2.72
C ILE A 96 20.53 2.41 -3.43
N TYR A 97 21.01 3.43 -2.74
CA TYR A 97 20.99 4.80 -3.27
C TYR A 97 22.10 5.04 -4.29
N GLU A 98 23.19 4.29 -4.20
CA GLU A 98 24.37 4.41 -5.04
C GLU A 98 24.33 3.54 -6.31
N CYS A 99 23.41 2.57 -6.40
CA CYS A 99 23.28 1.66 -7.54
C CYS A 99 22.74 2.38 -8.80
N ASN A 100 23.03 1.81 -9.96
CA ASN A 100 22.47 2.26 -11.24
C ASN A 100 21.11 1.61 -11.53
N ALA A 101 20.14 1.81 -10.62
CA ALA A 101 18.75 1.40 -10.83
C ALA A 101 17.90 2.60 -11.26
N ASP A 102 16.93 2.36 -12.15
CA ASP A 102 15.96 3.37 -12.60
C ASP A 102 14.88 3.59 -11.54
N ILE A 103 14.55 2.53 -10.78
CA ILE A 103 13.49 2.52 -9.81
C ILE A 103 13.86 1.64 -8.60
N VAL A 104 13.45 2.09 -7.42
CA VAL A 104 13.51 1.33 -6.17
C VAL A 104 12.11 0.88 -5.81
N ILE A 105 11.95 -0.38 -5.39
CA ILE A 105 10.67 -0.94 -4.93
C ILE A 105 10.83 -1.45 -3.51
N ASP A 106 10.15 -0.78 -2.55
CA ASP A 106 10.13 -1.19 -1.16
C ASP A 106 8.95 -2.12 -0.86
N THR A 107 9.28 -3.34 -0.46
CA THR A 107 8.32 -4.39 -0.06
C THR A 107 8.49 -4.84 1.39
N THR A 108 9.15 -4.02 2.22
CA THR A 108 9.49 -4.41 3.60
C THR A 108 8.32 -4.35 4.55
N GLY A 109 7.36 -3.44 4.35
CA GLY A 109 6.25 -3.19 5.25
C GLY A 109 6.68 -2.60 6.61
N ALA A 110 7.89 -2.05 6.70
CA ALA A 110 8.45 -1.43 7.89
C ALA A 110 8.36 0.11 7.75
N PRO A 111 7.56 0.81 8.57
CA PRO A 111 7.28 2.24 8.33
C PRO A 111 8.54 3.13 8.39
N GLU A 112 9.34 3.00 9.45
CA GLU A 112 10.52 3.84 9.65
C GLU A 112 11.62 3.54 8.61
N PHE A 113 11.89 2.27 8.36
CA PHE A 113 12.87 1.86 7.34
C PHE A 113 12.42 2.25 5.94
N GLY A 114 11.12 2.08 5.61
CA GLY A 114 10.53 2.50 4.34
C GLY A 114 10.65 4.00 4.12
N ALA A 115 10.47 4.82 5.17
CA ALA A 115 10.67 6.26 5.10
C ALA A 115 12.12 6.62 4.71
N ARG A 116 13.12 5.96 5.30
CA ARG A 116 14.54 6.14 4.92
C ARG A 116 14.81 5.73 3.48
N ILE A 117 14.26 4.57 3.05
CA ILE A 117 14.42 4.09 1.68
C ILE A 117 13.81 5.08 0.68
N ALA A 118 12.56 5.49 0.90
CA ALA A 118 11.85 6.38 -0.01
C ALA A 118 12.54 7.75 -0.11
N TYR A 119 12.83 8.37 1.03
CA TYR A 119 13.47 9.68 1.09
C TYR A 119 14.82 9.70 0.36
N ASN A 120 15.73 8.77 0.70
CA ASN A 120 17.06 8.74 0.10
C ASN A 120 17.06 8.30 -1.37
N SER A 121 16.13 7.44 -1.78
CA SER A 121 15.96 7.07 -3.19
C SER A 121 15.55 8.27 -4.03
N ILE A 122 14.62 9.11 -3.52
CA ILE A 122 14.21 10.35 -4.17
C ILE A 122 15.39 11.30 -4.31
N LEU A 123 16.16 11.52 -3.23
CA LEU A 123 17.37 12.38 -3.26
C LEU A 123 18.42 11.86 -4.25
N ALA A 124 18.52 10.54 -4.44
CA ALA A 124 19.40 9.91 -5.40
C ALA A 124 18.86 9.92 -6.85
N GLY A 125 17.73 10.60 -7.11
CA GLY A 125 17.14 10.72 -8.44
C GLY A 125 16.48 9.45 -8.97
N LYS A 126 16.05 8.53 -8.07
CA LYS A 126 15.40 7.26 -8.45
C LYS A 126 13.90 7.33 -8.28
N HIS A 127 13.16 6.75 -9.21
CA HIS A 127 11.73 6.49 -9.01
C HIS A 127 11.53 5.57 -7.81
N ILE A 128 10.41 5.70 -7.09
CA ILE A 128 10.15 4.92 -5.88
C ILE A 128 8.73 4.36 -5.84
N VAL A 129 8.62 3.05 -5.61
CA VAL A 129 7.38 2.39 -5.18
C VAL A 129 7.47 2.13 -3.69
N THR A 130 6.50 2.65 -2.93
CA THR A 130 6.53 2.68 -1.46
C THR A 130 5.68 1.59 -0.83
N ASN A 131 5.97 1.25 0.44
CA ASN A 131 5.08 0.43 1.24
C ASN A 131 3.93 1.27 1.83
N PRO A 132 2.73 0.70 1.98
CA PRO A 132 1.55 1.40 2.46
C PRO A 132 1.63 1.84 3.93
N GLU A 133 2.34 1.12 4.77
CA GLU A 133 2.46 1.39 6.20
C GLU A 133 3.18 2.72 6.48
N MET A 134 4.10 3.13 5.61
CA MET A 134 4.78 4.41 5.68
C MET A 134 4.01 5.50 4.93
N ASP A 135 3.45 5.15 3.76
CA ASP A 135 2.77 6.07 2.84
C ASP A 135 1.61 6.81 3.50
N ILE A 136 0.78 6.12 4.28
CA ILE A 136 -0.36 6.74 4.99
C ILE A 136 0.08 7.89 5.91
N CYS A 137 1.29 7.80 6.48
CA CYS A 137 1.82 8.81 7.39
C CYS A 137 2.48 9.99 6.67
N ILE A 138 3.39 9.74 5.72
CA ILE A 138 4.23 10.78 5.10
C ILE A 138 4.16 10.82 3.57
N GLY A 139 3.25 10.07 2.95
CA GLY A 139 3.09 10.00 1.49
C GLY A 139 2.98 11.38 0.81
N PRO A 140 2.13 12.31 1.31
CA PRO A 140 2.01 13.64 0.73
C PRO A 140 3.35 14.42 0.68
N GLN A 141 4.15 14.34 1.75
CA GLN A 141 5.46 15.00 1.84
C GLN A 141 6.47 14.38 0.88
N LEU A 142 6.48 13.04 0.77
CA LEU A 142 7.38 12.34 -0.14
C LEU A 142 7.01 12.56 -1.60
N LYS A 143 5.72 12.65 -1.93
CA LYS A 143 5.26 13.04 -3.27
C LYS A 143 5.78 14.43 -3.63
N GLU A 144 5.66 15.40 -2.73
CA GLU A 144 6.17 16.75 -2.95
C GLU A 144 7.68 16.75 -3.20
N LEU A 145 8.43 16.01 -2.36
CA LEU A 145 9.87 15.85 -2.51
C LEU A 145 10.22 15.19 -3.86
N ALA A 146 9.49 14.16 -4.27
CA ALA A 146 9.69 13.48 -5.54
C ALA A 146 9.49 14.43 -6.74
N ALA A 147 8.46 15.28 -6.68
CA ALA A 147 8.22 16.30 -7.69
C ALA A 147 9.39 17.32 -7.79
N GLN A 148 9.94 17.75 -6.64
CA GLN A 148 11.10 18.65 -6.58
C GLN A 148 12.36 18.01 -7.23
N HIS A 149 12.53 16.70 -7.06
CA HIS A 149 13.64 15.91 -7.62
C HIS A 149 13.35 15.32 -9.00
N GLN A 150 12.20 15.65 -9.61
CA GLN A 150 11.80 15.17 -10.93
C GLN A 150 11.78 13.65 -11.05
N VAL A 151 11.41 12.94 -10.00
CA VAL A 151 11.18 11.49 -9.98
C VAL A 151 9.71 11.20 -9.74
N VAL A 152 9.29 9.97 -10.06
CA VAL A 152 7.91 9.53 -9.81
C VAL A 152 7.84 8.79 -8.48
N TYR A 153 6.86 9.13 -7.67
CA TYR A 153 6.46 8.48 -6.44
C TYR A 153 5.16 7.72 -6.67
N SER A 154 5.04 6.50 -6.21
CA SER A 154 3.80 5.71 -6.28
C SER A 154 3.70 4.72 -5.13
N GLY A 155 2.48 4.42 -4.71
CA GLY A 155 2.17 3.16 -4.02
C GLY A 155 2.27 1.96 -4.97
N GLN A 156 2.07 0.76 -4.41
CA GLN A 156 2.25 -0.50 -5.16
C GLN A 156 1.09 -0.74 -6.14
N ASP A 157 1.42 -1.00 -7.40
CA ASP A 157 0.48 -1.58 -8.35
C ASP A 157 0.18 -3.03 -7.98
N GLY A 158 -1.04 -3.49 -8.25
CA GLY A 158 -1.48 -4.83 -7.88
C GLY A 158 -1.78 -5.04 -6.39
N ASP A 159 -1.41 -4.11 -5.49
CA ASP A 159 -1.96 -4.06 -4.14
C ASP A 159 -3.36 -3.42 -4.18
N GLU A 160 -4.20 -3.73 -3.20
CA GLU A 160 -5.61 -3.29 -3.25
C GLU A 160 -5.77 -1.78 -3.52
N PRO A 161 -4.99 -0.86 -2.90
CA PRO A 161 -5.12 0.57 -3.18
C PRO A 161 -4.89 0.94 -4.66
N GLY A 162 -3.85 0.36 -5.27
CA GLY A 162 -3.53 0.56 -6.68
C GLY A 162 -4.64 0.05 -7.59
N VAL A 163 -5.18 -1.14 -7.28
CA VAL A 163 -6.26 -1.76 -8.06
C VAL A 163 -7.57 -1.00 -7.91
N VAL A 164 -7.91 -0.51 -6.70
CA VAL A 164 -9.06 0.39 -6.49
C VAL A 164 -8.90 1.65 -7.32
N LYS A 165 -7.72 2.28 -7.31
CA LYS A 165 -7.46 3.52 -8.06
C LYS A 165 -7.59 3.32 -9.57
N GLN A 166 -7.07 2.22 -10.12
CA GLN A 166 -7.24 1.88 -11.53
C GLN A 166 -8.71 1.71 -11.90
N LEU A 167 -9.49 1.03 -11.06
CA LEU A 167 -10.92 0.82 -11.29
C LEU A 167 -11.70 2.14 -11.14
N PHE A 168 -11.33 2.98 -10.17
CA PHE A 168 -11.87 4.32 -9.98
C PHE A 168 -11.66 5.19 -11.22
N ASP A 169 -10.44 5.23 -11.75
CA ASP A 169 -10.13 6.00 -12.95
C ASP A 169 -10.90 5.49 -14.16
N TYR A 170 -10.98 4.16 -14.32
CA TYR A 170 -11.76 3.55 -15.39
C TYR A 170 -13.24 3.96 -15.34
N VAL A 171 -13.88 3.84 -14.18
CA VAL A 171 -15.33 4.20 -14.03
C VAL A 171 -15.54 5.71 -14.18
N SER A 172 -14.57 6.52 -13.71
CA SER A 172 -14.59 7.97 -13.90
C SER A 172 -14.52 8.37 -15.38
N ILE A 173 -13.65 7.72 -16.16
CA ILE A 173 -13.51 7.97 -17.62
C ILE A 173 -14.80 7.58 -18.36
N LEU A 174 -15.53 6.59 -17.88
CA LEU A 174 -16.85 6.22 -18.44
C LEU A 174 -17.93 7.27 -18.18
N GLY A 175 -17.67 8.28 -17.32
CA GLY A 175 -18.59 9.37 -17.02
C GLY A 175 -19.64 9.05 -15.94
N PHE A 176 -19.44 8.00 -15.15
CA PHE A 176 -20.27 7.74 -13.99
C PHE A 176 -19.87 8.63 -12.81
N ASP A 177 -20.86 9.16 -12.08
CA ASP A 177 -20.62 9.66 -10.74
C ASP A 177 -20.30 8.48 -9.82
N ILE A 178 -19.24 8.60 -9.01
CA ILE A 178 -18.85 7.51 -8.10
C ILE A 178 -19.38 7.79 -6.69
N THR A 179 -20.17 6.85 -6.16
CA THR A 179 -20.75 6.93 -4.82
C THR A 179 -19.81 6.41 -3.75
N ALA A 180 -19.20 5.26 -3.99
CA ALA A 180 -18.30 4.61 -3.05
C ALA A 180 -17.22 3.81 -3.78
N VAL A 181 -16.07 3.65 -3.12
CA VAL A 181 -14.97 2.79 -3.56
C VAL A 181 -14.49 1.95 -2.39
N GLY A 182 -14.01 0.75 -2.65
CA GLY A 182 -13.56 -0.08 -1.55
C GLY A 182 -13.06 -1.46 -1.92
N LYS A 183 -13.00 -2.32 -0.92
CA LYS A 183 -12.49 -3.68 -1.02
C LYS A 183 -13.33 -4.70 -0.27
N PHE A 184 -13.20 -5.96 -0.67
CA PHE A 184 -13.84 -7.10 -0.02
C PHE A 184 -12.90 -7.77 0.97
N LYS A 185 -13.47 -8.35 2.04
CA LYS A 185 -12.71 -9.08 3.06
C LYS A 185 -13.52 -10.26 3.60
N ASN A 186 -12.82 -11.30 4.12
CA ASN A 186 -13.48 -12.47 4.70
C ASN A 186 -14.15 -12.13 6.02
N PHE A 187 -13.38 -11.61 6.98
CA PHE A 187 -13.87 -11.21 8.28
C PHE A 187 -12.94 -10.18 8.94
N THR A 188 -13.44 -9.52 9.98
CA THR A 188 -12.68 -8.60 10.81
C THR A 188 -12.92 -8.92 12.30
N ASP A 189 -11.85 -8.80 13.08
CA ASP A 189 -11.85 -8.85 14.54
C ASP A 189 -10.78 -7.87 15.03
N ILE A 190 -11.21 -6.68 15.48
CA ILE A 190 -10.30 -5.58 15.85
C ILE A 190 -9.31 -5.94 16.97
N HIS A 191 -9.61 -6.96 17.75
CA HIS A 191 -8.73 -7.48 18.81
C HIS A 191 -7.92 -8.72 18.38
N ALA A 192 -7.92 -9.06 17.09
CA ALA A 192 -7.10 -10.16 16.59
C ALA A 192 -5.61 -9.94 16.90
N THR A 193 -4.94 -11.01 17.30
CA THR A 193 -3.52 -11.01 17.68
C THR A 193 -2.76 -12.07 16.89
N PRO A 194 -1.41 -12.02 16.84
CA PRO A 194 -0.61 -13.08 16.23
C PRO A 194 -0.93 -14.46 16.77
N THR A 195 -1.32 -14.58 18.04
CA THR A 195 -1.73 -15.84 18.66
C THR A 195 -3.11 -16.29 18.16
N SER A 196 -4.10 -15.40 18.11
CA SER A 196 -5.47 -15.77 17.72
C SER A 196 -5.56 -16.18 16.24
N VAL A 197 -4.71 -15.61 15.37
CA VAL A 197 -4.68 -15.92 13.93
C VAL A 197 -3.70 -17.04 13.56
N LYS A 198 -3.03 -17.66 14.55
CA LYS A 198 -2.00 -18.68 14.28
C LYS A 198 -2.47 -19.82 13.36
N PRO A 199 -3.68 -20.38 13.49
CA PRO A 199 -4.14 -21.43 12.56
C PRO A 199 -4.11 -21.03 11.10
N TRP A 200 -4.51 -19.79 10.79
CA TRP A 200 -4.46 -19.27 9.41
C TRP A 200 -3.04 -18.94 8.96
N SER A 201 -2.22 -18.35 9.84
CA SER A 201 -0.84 -18.05 9.50
C SER A 201 -0.04 -19.31 9.15
N ASP A 202 -0.26 -20.39 9.89
CA ASP A 202 0.38 -21.70 9.63
C ASP A 202 -0.14 -22.32 8.31
N ALA A 203 -1.46 -22.28 8.06
CA ALA A 203 -2.07 -22.80 6.84
C ALA A 203 -1.54 -22.10 5.57
N TYR A 204 -1.39 -20.77 5.63
CA TYR A 204 -0.89 -19.98 4.51
C TYR A 204 0.62 -19.77 4.49
N LYS A 205 1.36 -20.32 5.48
CA LYS A 205 2.81 -20.13 5.66
C LYS A 205 3.20 -18.65 5.64
N GLN A 206 2.41 -17.81 6.31
CA GLN A 206 2.58 -16.37 6.39
C GLN A 206 3.03 -15.96 7.81
N ASN A 207 3.62 -14.75 7.90
CA ASN A 207 3.95 -14.17 9.21
C ASN A 207 2.65 -13.88 10.00
N PRO A 208 2.49 -14.38 11.25
CA PRO A 208 1.29 -14.19 12.05
C PRO A 208 0.98 -12.71 12.35
N TYR A 209 1.96 -11.86 12.50
CA TYR A 209 1.76 -10.41 12.65
C TYR A 209 1.10 -9.80 11.41
N LYS A 210 1.52 -10.22 10.21
CA LYS A 210 0.90 -9.79 8.96
C LYS A 210 -0.55 -10.26 8.85
N ILE A 211 -0.82 -11.52 9.17
CA ILE A 211 -2.21 -12.05 9.17
C ILE A 211 -3.05 -11.34 10.22
N SER A 212 -2.50 -11.05 11.41
CA SER A 212 -3.18 -10.27 12.45
C SER A 212 -3.53 -8.86 11.96
N SER A 213 -2.63 -8.16 11.25
CA SER A 213 -2.93 -6.81 10.72
C SER A 213 -4.05 -6.80 9.67
N PHE A 214 -4.27 -7.91 8.97
CA PHE A 214 -5.43 -8.08 8.12
C PHE A 214 -6.70 -8.35 8.92
N ALA A 215 -6.62 -9.20 9.95
CA ALA A 215 -7.77 -9.58 10.75
C ALA A 215 -8.25 -8.44 11.66
N ASP A 216 -7.33 -7.66 12.28
CA ASP A 216 -7.68 -6.54 13.14
C ASP A 216 -8.14 -5.28 12.39
N GLY A 217 -8.08 -5.31 11.07
CA GLY A 217 -8.51 -4.21 10.22
C GLY A 217 -7.48 -3.11 10.00
N THR A 218 -6.35 -3.10 10.70
CA THR A 218 -5.33 -2.05 10.57
C THR A 218 -4.85 -1.92 9.12
N LYS A 219 -4.48 -3.03 8.48
CA LYS A 219 -4.02 -3.01 7.09
C LYS A 219 -5.11 -2.48 6.15
N MET A 220 -6.36 -2.88 6.34
CA MET A 220 -7.48 -2.39 5.53
C MET A 220 -7.71 -0.88 5.68
N ASN A 221 -7.62 -0.38 6.91
CA ASN A 221 -7.75 1.05 7.19
C ASN A 221 -6.60 1.85 6.56
N ILE A 222 -5.36 1.33 6.59
CA ILE A 222 -4.20 1.94 5.91
C ILE A 222 -4.44 1.98 4.39
N GLU A 223 -4.81 0.86 3.78
CA GLU A 223 -5.02 0.75 2.34
C GLU A 223 -6.13 1.66 1.85
N MET A 224 -7.27 1.68 2.54
CA MET A 224 -8.38 2.56 2.18
C MET A 224 -8.06 4.03 2.50
N GLY A 225 -7.21 4.31 3.49
CA GLY A 225 -6.67 5.63 3.75
C GLY A 225 -5.81 6.15 2.58
N ILE A 226 -4.98 5.29 1.98
CA ILE A 226 -4.20 5.63 0.78
C ILE A 226 -5.14 5.92 -0.41
N VAL A 227 -6.18 5.10 -0.61
CA VAL A 227 -7.22 5.37 -1.63
C VAL A 227 -7.89 6.72 -1.37
N SER A 228 -8.21 7.02 -0.11
CA SER A 228 -8.79 8.30 0.28
C SER A 228 -7.86 9.48 -0.08
N ASN A 229 -6.59 9.39 0.27
CA ASN A 229 -5.61 10.42 -0.05
C ASN A 229 -5.39 10.58 -1.57
N ALA A 230 -5.60 9.53 -2.36
CA ALA A 230 -5.46 9.53 -3.82
C ALA A 230 -6.73 9.96 -4.58
N THR A 231 -7.91 9.92 -3.96
CA THR A 231 -9.19 10.20 -4.63
C THR A 231 -9.96 11.37 -4.02
N GLY A 232 -9.62 11.76 -2.78
CA GLY A 232 -10.37 12.73 -2.00
C GLY A 232 -11.68 12.17 -1.40
N TYR A 233 -11.96 10.87 -1.53
CA TYR A 233 -13.11 10.20 -0.92
C TYR A 233 -12.80 9.91 0.54
N LEU A 234 -13.75 10.18 1.43
CA LEU A 234 -13.53 10.13 2.88
C LEU A 234 -14.28 8.95 3.50
N PRO A 235 -13.84 8.41 4.63
CA PRO A 235 -14.67 7.47 5.38
C PRO A 235 -15.96 8.18 5.81
N ASP A 236 -17.09 7.48 5.74
CA ASP A 236 -18.37 7.99 6.19
C ASP A 236 -18.46 8.07 7.71
N VAL A 237 -17.95 7.03 8.36
CA VAL A 237 -17.73 6.91 9.80
C VAL A 237 -16.29 6.50 10.07
N ARG A 238 -15.77 6.74 11.29
CA ARG A 238 -14.42 6.31 11.69
C ARG A 238 -14.26 4.80 11.49
N GLY A 239 -13.20 4.37 10.79
CA GLY A 239 -12.91 2.97 10.51
C GLY A 239 -13.77 2.37 9.40
N MET A 240 -14.65 3.16 8.74
CA MET A 240 -15.66 2.72 7.76
C MET A 240 -16.78 1.89 8.43
N HIS A 241 -17.89 1.60 7.71
CA HIS A 241 -18.98 0.84 8.33
C HIS A 241 -18.62 -0.63 8.52
N GLY A 242 -17.89 -1.23 7.57
CA GLY A 242 -17.48 -2.61 7.68
C GLY A 242 -18.66 -3.60 7.77
N GLN A 243 -19.78 -3.30 7.15
CA GLN A 243 -20.97 -4.12 7.21
C GLN A 243 -20.84 -5.35 6.32
N LYS A 244 -21.15 -6.52 6.87
CA LYS A 244 -21.14 -7.79 6.12
C LYS A 244 -22.26 -7.82 5.08
N MET A 245 -21.90 -8.10 3.81
CA MET A 245 -22.83 -8.15 2.67
C MET A 245 -22.37 -9.18 1.64
N THR A 246 -23.31 -9.68 0.83
CA THR A 246 -23.03 -10.39 -0.41
C THR A 246 -22.84 -9.41 -1.57
N LEU A 247 -22.31 -9.86 -2.72
CA LEU A 247 -22.16 -9.01 -3.92
C LEU A 247 -23.48 -8.42 -4.41
N GLU A 248 -24.57 -9.20 -4.34
CA GLU A 248 -25.91 -8.78 -4.80
C GLU A 248 -26.52 -7.69 -3.90
N GLU A 249 -26.12 -7.67 -2.63
CA GLU A 249 -26.62 -6.70 -1.66
C GLU A 249 -25.96 -5.33 -1.76
N ILE A 250 -24.72 -5.26 -2.26
CA ILE A 250 -23.87 -4.05 -2.18
C ILE A 250 -24.59 -2.82 -2.74
N VAL A 251 -25.12 -2.89 -3.96
CA VAL A 251 -25.79 -1.73 -4.61
C VAL A 251 -27.11 -1.33 -3.93
N ASN A 252 -27.65 -2.21 -3.10
CA ASN A 252 -28.88 -1.94 -2.35
C ASN A 252 -28.58 -1.21 -1.02
N TYR A 253 -27.42 -1.42 -0.44
CA TYR A 253 -27.03 -0.89 0.87
C TYR A 253 -26.01 0.24 0.79
N ILE A 254 -24.99 0.12 -0.08
CA ILE A 254 -23.94 1.15 -0.19
C ILE A 254 -24.42 2.32 -1.08
N LYS A 255 -25.36 3.06 -0.58
CA LYS A 255 -25.97 4.26 -1.16
C LYS A 255 -26.49 5.16 -0.04
N PRO A 256 -26.90 6.43 -0.32
CA PRO A 256 -27.42 7.33 0.69
C PRO A 256 -28.62 6.78 1.48
N ILE A 257 -28.70 7.16 2.77
CA ILE A 257 -29.79 6.79 3.68
C ILE A 257 -31.14 7.25 3.11
N GLU A 258 -31.22 8.41 2.50
CA GLU A 258 -32.43 8.95 1.88
C GLU A 258 -32.94 8.09 0.71
N GLU A 259 -32.08 7.26 0.14
CA GLU A 259 -32.42 6.30 -0.91
C GLU A 259 -32.50 4.86 -0.38
N GLY A 260 -32.58 4.68 0.95
CA GLY A 260 -32.72 3.39 1.63
C GLY A 260 -31.39 2.62 1.79
N GLY A 261 -30.27 3.31 1.76
CA GLY A 261 -28.93 2.75 2.04
C GLY A 261 -28.43 3.04 3.46
N ILE A 262 -27.10 2.96 3.63
CA ILE A 262 -26.44 3.18 4.94
C ILE A 262 -25.54 4.42 4.97
N LEU A 263 -25.26 5.06 3.83
CA LEU A 263 -24.31 6.15 3.75
C LEU A 263 -24.93 7.49 4.13
N HIS A 264 -24.26 8.26 5.00
CA HIS A 264 -24.66 9.65 5.32
C HIS A 264 -24.26 10.62 4.19
N LYS A 265 -23.36 10.22 3.30
CA LYS A 265 -22.90 11.04 2.17
C LYS A 265 -22.41 10.16 1.01
N ASN A 266 -22.31 10.74 -0.16
CA ASN A 266 -21.62 10.15 -1.31
C ASN A 266 -20.10 10.39 -1.25
N LYS A 267 -19.35 9.73 -2.14
CA LYS A 267 -17.90 9.86 -2.29
C LYS A 267 -17.16 9.34 -1.05
N VAL A 268 -17.44 8.09 -0.72
CA VAL A 268 -16.88 7.42 0.47
C VAL A 268 -15.94 6.28 0.10
N ILE A 269 -15.01 6.01 1.02
CA ILE A 269 -14.26 4.76 1.06
C ILE A 269 -15.00 3.77 1.95
N GLU A 270 -14.96 2.46 1.62
CA GLU A 270 -15.67 1.44 2.39
C GLU A 270 -14.99 0.07 2.32
N ILE A 271 -15.22 -0.76 3.33
CA ILE A 271 -14.84 -2.18 3.34
C ILE A 271 -16.08 -3.05 3.50
N ILE A 272 -16.11 -4.18 2.80
CA ILE A 272 -17.24 -5.10 2.84
C ILE A 272 -16.75 -6.49 3.27
N PRO A 273 -16.88 -6.84 4.56
CA PRO A 273 -16.65 -8.20 5.02
C PRO A 273 -17.70 -9.17 4.46
N GLY A 274 -17.27 -10.39 4.16
CA GLY A 274 -18.14 -11.49 3.76
C GLY A 274 -18.55 -11.52 2.29
N ALA A 275 -18.19 -10.51 1.49
CA ALA A 275 -18.35 -10.59 0.03
C ALA A 275 -17.28 -11.50 -0.58
N GLU A 276 -17.71 -12.38 -1.48
CA GLU A 276 -16.82 -13.27 -2.23
C GLU A 276 -16.70 -12.82 -3.70
N PRO A 277 -15.50 -12.94 -4.30
CA PRO A 277 -14.25 -13.43 -3.69
C PRO A 277 -13.58 -12.37 -2.80
N SER A 278 -13.15 -12.81 -1.61
CA SER A 278 -12.39 -11.96 -0.70
C SER A 278 -11.05 -11.53 -1.35
N GLY A 279 -10.65 -10.27 -1.10
CA GLY A 279 -9.47 -9.69 -1.76
C GLY A 279 -9.78 -9.06 -3.14
N GLY A 280 -11.05 -9.02 -3.56
CA GLY A 280 -11.50 -8.18 -4.65
C GLY A 280 -11.67 -6.72 -4.23
N VAL A 281 -11.77 -5.85 -5.22
CA VAL A 281 -12.00 -4.40 -5.04
C VAL A 281 -13.23 -3.95 -5.83
N PHE A 282 -13.84 -2.84 -5.42
CA PHE A 282 -15.06 -2.34 -6.05
C PHE A 282 -15.12 -0.82 -6.17
N VAL A 283 -15.96 -0.39 -7.13
CA VAL A 283 -16.40 1.00 -7.32
C VAL A 283 -17.89 0.97 -7.59
N ILE A 284 -18.65 1.82 -6.90
CA ILE A 284 -20.08 2.01 -7.18
C ILE A 284 -20.25 3.27 -8.03
N GLY A 285 -20.57 3.04 -9.30
CA GLY A 285 -20.94 4.08 -10.25
C GLY A 285 -22.43 4.41 -10.19
N TYR A 286 -22.77 5.66 -10.44
CA TYR A 286 -24.13 6.16 -10.40
C TYR A 286 -24.46 6.90 -11.69
N SER A 287 -25.65 6.63 -12.28
CA SER A 287 -26.22 7.38 -13.39
C SER A 287 -27.75 7.23 -13.41
N LYS A 288 -28.45 8.36 -13.51
CA LYS A 288 -29.92 8.41 -13.69
C LYS A 288 -30.34 8.66 -15.15
N HIS A 289 -29.38 8.69 -16.09
CA HIS A 289 -29.73 8.90 -17.50
C HIS A 289 -30.50 7.70 -18.06
N PRO A 290 -31.74 7.87 -18.59
CA PRO A 290 -32.60 6.75 -18.96
C PRO A 290 -31.96 5.79 -19.97
N GLN A 291 -31.25 6.32 -20.99
CA GLN A 291 -30.59 5.47 -21.98
C GLN A 291 -29.44 4.67 -21.37
N VAL A 292 -28.64 5.29 -20.49
CA VAL A 292 -27.55 4.58 -19.76
C VAL A 292 -28.13 3.46 -18.90
N MET A 293 -29.24 3.72 -18.20
CA MET A 293 -29.91 2.70 -17.38
C MET A 293 -30.42 1.53 -18.24
N ASN A 294 -31.01 1.79 -19.39
CA ASN A 294 -31.47 0.75 -20.34
C ASN A 294 -30.28 -0.08 -20.85
N ASP A 295 -29.17 0.56 -21.22
CA ASP A 295 -27.98 -0.11 -21.72
C ASP A 295 -27.32 -0.95 -20.62
N MET A 296 -27.18 -0.41 -19.41
CA MET A 296 -26.62 -1.15 -18.28
C MET A 296 -27.46 -2.36 -17.89
N GLN A 297 -28.79 -2.25 -17.96
CA GLN A 297 -29.71 -3.37 -17.74
C GLN A 297 -29.55 -4.43 -18.83
N TYR A 298 -29.42 -4.02 -20.09
CA TYR A 298 -29.16 -4.93 -21.21
C TYR A 298 -27.84 -5.69 -21.01
N TYR A 299 -26.78 -5.02 -20.54
CA TYR A 299 -25.48 -5.61 -20.24
C TYR A 299 -25.43 -6.39 -18.91
N LYS A 300 -26.58 -6.58 -18.23
CA LYS A 300 -26.70 -7.37 -16.98
C LYS A 300 -25.99 -6.74 -15.77
N MET A 301 -25.81 -5.42 -15.81
CA MET A 301 -25.24 -4.65 -14.69
C MET A 301 -26.28 -4.25 -13.63
N GLY A 302 -27.55 -4.61 -13.81
CA GLY A 302 -28.68 -4.26 -12.93
C GLY A 302 -29.56 -3.15 -13.50
N ALA A 303 -30.67 -2.87 -12.79
CA ALA A 303 -31.66 -1.85 -13.21
C ALA A 303 -31.20 -0.41 -12.94
N GLY A 304 -30.15 -0.21 -12.14
CA GLY A 304 -29.67 1.10 -11.76
C GLY A 304 -30.52 1.78 -10.64
N PRO A 305 -30.22 3.04 -10.30
CA PRO A 305 -29.18 3.90 -10.88
C PRO A 305 -27.77 3.64 -10.36
N TYR A 306 -27.58 2.73 -9.40
CA TYR A 306 -26.31 2.32 -8.84
C TYR A 306 -25.81 1.04 -9.50
N TYR A 307 -24.51 1.00 -9.85
CA TYR A 307 -23.88 -0.10 -10.57
C TYR A 307 -22.59 -0.52 -9.89
N LEU A 308 -22.44 -1.81 -9.62
CA LEU A 308 -21.24 -2.39 -9.05
C LEU A 308 -20.24 -2.71 -10.17
N PHE A 309 -19.14 -1.98 -10.21
CA PHE A 309 -17.94 -2.36 -10.94
C PHE A 309 -16.98 -3.00 -9.95
N TYR A 310 -16.47 -4.20 -10.27
CA TYR A 310 -15.55 -4.87 -9.35
C TYR A 310 -14.50 -5.68 -10.11
N ARG A 311 -13.34 -5.80 -9.49
CA ARG A 311 -12.29 -6.71 -9.91
C ARG A 311 -12.16 -7.78 -8.82
N PRO A 312 -12.34 -9.09 -9.16
CA PRO A 312 -12.44 -10.16 -8.17
C PRO A 312 -11.09 -10.58 -7.57
N TYR A 313 -9.99 -9.95 -7.93
CA TYR A 313 -8.64 -10.26 -7.50
C TYR A 313 -7.72 -9.04 -7.52
N HIS A 314 -6.63 -9.14 -6.78
CA HIS A 314 -5.46 -8.27 -6.85
C HIS A 314 -4.20 -9.13 -6.80
N LEU A 315 -3.13 -8.77 -7.50
CA LEU A 315 -1.97 -9.64 -7.70
C LEU A 315 -0.68 -8.90 -7.30
N CYS A 316 -0.54 -8.56 -6.01
CA CYS A 316 0.51 -7.69 -5.48
C CYS A 316 1.91 -7.94 -6.06
N SER A 317 2.45 -9.15 -5.86
CA SER A 317 3.82 -9.48 -6.28
C SER A 317 3.98 -9.67 -7.80
N VAL A 318 2.88 -9.84 -8.52
CA VAL A 318 2.86 -10.08 -9.97
C VAL A 318 2.72 -8.76 -10.74
N GLU A 319 1.84 -7.86 -10.28
CA GLU A 319 1.52 -6.61 -10.97
C GLU A 319 2.41 -5.43 -10.56
N ILE A 320 3.09 -5.48 -9.41
CA ILE A 320 3.92 -4.37 -8.92
C ILE A 320 4.94 -3.85 -9.94
N LEU A 321 5.50 -4.76 -10.75
CA LEU A 321 6.43 -4.40 -11.83
C LEU A 321 5.75 -3.70 -13.02
N VAL A 322 4.46 -3.89 -13.22
CA VAL A 322 3.71 -3.21 -14.28
C VAL A 322 3.62 -1.72 -13.98
N GLY A 323 3.25 -1.36 -12.75
CA GLY A 323 3.26 0.03 -12.29
C GLY A 323 4.67 0.64 -12.32
N ALA A 324 5.67 -0.11 -11.81
CA ALA A 324 7.07 0.33 -11.84
C ALA A 324 7.56 0.65 -13.26
N VAL A 325 7.23 -0.20 -14.23
CA VAL A 325 7.54 0.02 -15.65
C VAL A 325 6.83 1.25 -16.19
N ASN A 326 5.55 1.45 -15.86
CA ASN A 326 4.79 2.63 -16.27
C ASN A 326 5.42 3.93 -15.73
N MET A 327 5.89 3.90 -14.48
CA MET A 327 6.60 5.05 -13.89
C MET A 327 7.88 5.41 -14.65
N VAL A 328 8.64 4.43 -15.09
CA VAL A 328 9.90 4.67 -15.83
C VAL A 328 9.62 5.09 -17.27
N ILE A 329 8.67 4.44 -17.98
CA ILE A 329 8.42 4.69 -19.41
C ILE A 329 7.59 5.95 -19.62
N ASN A 330 6.48 6.09 -18.89
CA ASN A 330 5.48 7.13 -19.10
C ASN A 330 5.52 8.24 -18.05
N ARG A 331 6.31 8.10 -17.01
CA ARG A 331 6.37 9.04 -15.87
C ARG A 331 5.04 9.19 -15.16
N GLU A 332 4.25 8.12 -15.13
CA GLU A 332 2.93 8.07 -14.53
C GLU A 332 2.91 7.17 -13.29
N SER A 333 2.35 7.67 -12.21
CA SER A 333 2.07 6.94 -10.98
C SER A 333 0.81 6.07 -11.13
N THR A 334 0.76 4.90 -10.49
CA THR A 334 -0.47 4.12 -10.33
C THR A 334 -1.37 4.73 -9.28
N ILE A 335 -0.80 5.04 -8.11
CA ILE A 335 -1.51 5.66 -6.99
C ILE A 335 -0.56 6.55 -6.20
N GLU A 336 -0.96 7.79 -6.01
CA GLU A 336 -0.24 8.78 -5.22
C GLU A 336 -1.23 9.73 -4.53
N PRO A 337 -0.87 10.41 -3.44
CA PRO A 337 -1.71 11.42 -2.84
C PRO A 337 -2.11 12.51 -3.84
N MET A 338 -3.40 12.87 -3.87
CA MET A 338 -3.92 13.87 -4.81
C MET A 338 -3.38 15.29 -4.50
N LYS A 339 -3.08 15.56 -3.23
CA LYS A 339 -2.54 16.84 -2.73
C LYS A 339 -1.31 16.62 -1.86
N ASN A 340 -0.59 17.70 -1.58
CA ASN A 340 0.53 17.71 -0.63
C ASN A 340 0.07 17.66 0.84
N GLU A 341 -1.25 17.69 1.08
CA GLU A 341 -1.89 17.53 2.38
C GLU A 341 -2.72 16.25 2.39
N ALA A 342 -2.76 15.57 3.54
CA ALA A 342 -3.56 14.37 3.71
C ALA A 342 -5.05 14.71 3.90
N PHE A 343 -5.94 13.94 3.27
CA PHE A 343 -7.37 13.98 3.54
C PHE A 343 -7.74 13.19 4.78
N VAL A 344 -7.02 12.10 5.02
CA VAL A 344 -7.22 11.18 6.16
C VAL A 344 -5.89 10.78 6.76
N ASP A 345 -5.94 10.23 7.96
CA ASP A 345 -4.88 9.45 8.59
C ASP A 345 -5.47 8.18 9.18
N VAL A 346 -4.61 7.27 9.62
CA VAL A 346 -4.99 6.09 10.40
C VAL A 346 -4.38 6.25 11.78
N ALA A 347 -5.21 6.43 12.79
CA ALA A 347 -4.74 6.57 14.17
C ALA A 347 -4.65 5.22 14.88
N ALA A 348 -3.73 5.11 15.82
CA ALA A 348 -3.55 3.95 16.68
C ALA A 348 -4.55 3.96 17.85
N PHE A 349 -5.17 2.81 18.11
CA PHE A 349 -6.06 2.54 19.24
C PHE A 349 -5.50 1.37 20.04
N ALA A 350 -5.57 1.44 21.36
CA ALA A 350 -5.08 0.38 22.24
C ALA A 350 -5.89 -0.92 22.02
N LYS A 351 -5.23 -2.03 21.70
CA LYS A 351 -5.87 -3.34 21.50
C LYS A 351 -6.17 -4.04 22.83
N ARG A 352 -5.47 -3.63 23.88
CA ARG A 352 -5.59 -4.07 25.26
C ARG A 352 -5.31 -2.92 26.21
N ASP A 353 -5.53 -3.12 27.52
CA ASP A 353 -4.99 -2.19 28.50
C ASP A 353 -3.47 -2.12 28.42
N LEU A 354 -2.93 -0.90 28.29
CA LEU A 354 -1.50 -0.60 28.24
C LEU A 354 -1.09 0.07 29.54
N LYS A 355 0.09 -0.26 30.05
CA LYS A 355 0.63 0.31 31.26
C LYS A 355 1.73 1.32 30.97
N LYS A 356 1.82 2.37 31.78
CA LYS A 356 2.93 3.34 31.72
C LYS A 356 4.27 2.61 31.72
N GLY A 357 5.15 3.00 30.77
CA GLY A 357 6.48 2.44 30.58
C GLY A 357 6.55 1.24 29.65
N GLU A 358 5.41 0.71 29.19
CA GLU A 358 5.42 -0.33 28.16
C GLU A 358 5.91 0.24 26.84
N ARG A 359 6.65 -0.59 26.10
CA ARG A 359 7.05 -0.32 24.71
C ARG A 359 6.07 -1.00 23.78
N LEU A 360 5.47 -0.24 22.91
CA LEU A 360 4.53 -0.76 21.90
C LEU A 360 5.25 -1.65 20.89
N ASP A 361 4.58 -2.71 20.48
CA ASP A 361 5.05 -3.62 19.45
C ASP A 361 4.81 -3.06 18.02
N CYS A 362 4.60 -3.90 17.02
CA CYS A 362 4.46 -3.50 15.63
C CYS A 362 3.01 -3.59 15.13
N ILE A 363 2.74 -3.05 13.94
CA ILE A 363 1.46 -3.20 13.24
C ILE A 363 1.08 -4.68 13.14
N GLY A 364 -0.15 -5.01 13.54
CA GLY A 364 -0.66 -6.36 13.62
C GLY A 364 -0.15 -7.15 14.83
N GLY A 365 0.45 -6.49 15.82
CA GLY A 365 0.88 -7.06 17.08
C GLY A 365 -0.25 -7.18 18.11
N TYR A 366 0.14 -7.08 19.38
CA TYR A 366 -0.76 -7.27 20.52
C TYR A 366 -1.27 -5.97 21.12
N ASP A 367 -0.61 -4.81 20.81
CA ASP A 367 -0.75 -3.60 21.60
C ASP A 367 -1.73 -2.60 21.00
N TYR A 368 -1.80 -2.50 19.67
CA TYR A 368 -2.66 -1.51 19.01
C TYR A 368 -3.22 -1.99 17.68
N TYR A 369 -4.30 -1.34 17.25
CA TYR A 369 -4.90 -1.47 15.92
C TYR A 369 -5.14 -0.08 15.31
N GLY A 370 -5.41 0.00 14.01
CA GLY A 370 -5.56 1.28 13.30
C GLY A 370 -6.96 1.50 12.74
N LEU A 371 -7.50 2.70 12.91
CA LEU A 371 -8.74 3.15 12.27
C LEU A 371 -8.50 4.40 11.42
N VAL A 372 -9.08 4.44 10.22
CA VAL A 372 -9.05 5.60 9.34
C VAL A 372 -10.12 6.62 9.74
N ASP A 373 -9.76 7.90 9.74
CA ASP A 373 -10.71 9.02 9.85
C ASP A 373 -10.13 10.25 9.15
N LYS A 374 -10.95 11.31 9.04
CA LYS A 374 -10.52 12.58 8.47
C LYS A 374 -9.30 13.12 9.21
N TYR A 375 -8.32 13.58 8.44
CA TYR A 375 -7.11 14.17 8.98
C TYR A 375 -7.41 15.30 9.99
N THR A 376 -8.35 16.18 9.68
CA THR A 376 -8.77 17.28 10.55
C THR A 376 -9.31 16.81 11.90
N THR A 377 -10.08 15.72 11.93
CA THR A 377 -10.59 15.11 13.17
C THR A 377 -9.44 14.63 14.04
N TYR A 378 -8.51 13.85 13.47
CA TYR A 378 -7.37 13.33 14.21
C TYR A 378 -6.38 14.41 14.66
N ARG A 379 -6.24 15.50 13.91
CA ARG A 379 -5.46 16.65 14.35
C ARG A 379 -6.08 17.33 15.59
N GLN A 380 -7.39 17.49 15.66
CA GLN A 380 -8.08 18.02 16.83
C GLN A 380 -7.95 17.12 18.06
N GLU A 381 -7.95 15.80 17.86
CA GLU A 381 -7.76 14.79 18.91
C GLU A 381 -6.29 14.59 19.29
N ASN A 382 -5.32 15.20 18.60
CA ASN A 382 -3.88 14.95 18.70
C ASN A 382 -3.52 13.48 18.54
N ALA A 383 -4.26 12.77 17.71
CA ALA A 383 -4.13 11.34 17.51
C ALA A 383 -2.74 10.95 16.97
N LEU A 384 -2.22 9.84 17.46
CA LEU A 384 -0.98 9.24 16.98
C LEU A 384 -1.26 8.43 15.71
N SER A 385 -0.55 8.76 14.61
CA SER A 385 -0.59 7.92 13.42
C SER A 385 -0.08 6.52 13.73
N VAL A 386 -0.79 5.50 13.24
CA VAL A 386 -0.48 4.08 13.46
C VAL A 386 0.96 3.72 13.06
N SER A 387 1.49 4.40 12.04
CA SER A 387 2.85 4.20 11.54
C SER A 387 3.94 4.67 12.52
N LEU A 388 3.59 5.54 13.48
CA LEU A 388 4.50 6.09 14.49
C LEU A 388 4.44 5.34 15.84
N ALA A 389 3.50 4.40 15.98
CA ALA A 389 3.28 3.70 17.26
C ALA A 389 4.36 2.65 17.54
N GLU A 390 4.96 2.05 16.51
CA GLU A 390 5.97 1.00 16.68
C GLU A 390 7.18 1.51 17.49
N ASN A 391 7.54 0.76 18.52
CA ASN A 391 8.61 1.07 19.49
C ASN A 391 8.38 2.31 20.36
N ALA A 392 7.26 3.02 20.25
CA ALA A 392 6.94 4.13 21.16
C ALA A 392 6.75 3.64 22.61
N ILE A 393 7.09 4.48 23.59
CA ILE A 393 6.95 4.16 25.01
C ILE A 393 5.71 4.86 25.54
N VAL A 394 4.83 4.12 26.21
CA VAL A 394 3.60 4.62 26.83
C VAL A 394 3.94 5.46 28.08
N THR A 395 3.42 6.68 28.18
CA THR A 395 3.72 7.62 29.27
C THR A 395 2.71 7.62 30.41
N ARG A 396 1.51 7.04 30.20
CA ARG A 396 0.46 6.84 31.19
C ARG A 396 -0.26 5.50 30.95
N ASP A 397 -1.09 5.05 31.88
CA ASP A 397 -2.00 3.93 31.64
C ASP A 397 -3.05 4.32 30.60
N ILE A 398 -3.34 3.44 29.65
CA ILE A 398 -4.30 3.61 28.54
C ILE A 398 -5.25 2.41 28.56
N ALA A 399 -6.54 2.67 28.52
CA ALA A 399 -7.54 1.60 28.50
C ALA A 399 -7.66 0.97 27.09
N GLN A 400 -8.14 -0.27 27.03
CA GLN A 400 -8.49 -0.92 25.76
C GLN A 400 -9.47 -0.03 24.98
N ASP A 401 -9.30 0.01 23.65
CA ASP A 401 -10.08 0.80 22.69
C ASP A 401 -9.95 2.33 22.84
N GLU A 402 -9.10 2.80 23.75
CA GLU A 402 -8.76 4.22 23.83
C GLU A 402 -7.80 4.63 22.69
N ILE A 403 -8.03 5.79 22.09
CA ILE A 403 -7.14 6.36 21.06
C ILE A 403 -5.81 6.76 21.70
N LEU A 404 -4.70 6.39 21.05
CA LEU A 404 -3.39 6.86 21.43
C LEU A 404 -3.17 8.25 20.86
N THR A 405 -2.64 9.16 21.71
CA THR A 405 -2.30 10.52 21.31
C THR A 405 -0.80 10.78 21.44
N LEU A 406 -0.31 11.83 20.79
CA LEU A 406 1.10 12.25 20.92
C LEU A 406 1.54 12.55 22.36
N LYS A 407 0.58 12.85 23.26
CA LYS A 407 0.87 13.11 24.68
C LYS A 407 1.05 11.83 25.50
N ASP A 408 0.54 10.73 24.99
CA ASP A 408 0.48 9.44 25.67
C ASP A 408 1.71 8.58 25.41
N ILE A 409 2.60 9.04 24.51
CA ILE A 409 3.75 8.26 24.05
C ILE A 409 5.04 9.11 24.01
N GLU A 410 6.17 8.45 24.10
CA GLU A 410 7.49 8.98 23.79
C GLU A 410 8.06 8.22 22.58
N ILE A 411 8.36 8.95 21.50
CA ILE A 411 8.96 8.40 20.28
C ILE A 411 10.49 8.51 20.40
N GLU A 412 11.21 7.48 19.95
CA GLU A 412 12.68 7.48 19.96
C GLU A 412 13.23 8.69 19.17
N LYS A 413 14.28 9.33 19.72
CA LYS A 413 14.84 10.57 19.15
C LYS A 413 15.42 10.45 17.75
N ASP A 414 15.86 9.26 17.36
CA ASP A 414 16.46 8.95 16.06
C ASP A 414 15.46 8.29 15.06
N ASN A 415 14.17 8.28 15.40
CA ASN A 415 13.14 7.79 14.50
C ASN A 415 12.97 8.72 13.30
N PHE A 416 13.43 8.28 12.13
CA PHE A 416 13.46 9.09 10.92
C PHE A 416 12.05 9.39 10.37
N LEU A 417 11.11 8.45 10.51
CA LEU A 417 9.72 8.69 10.14
C LEU A 417 9.12 9.82 10.96
N TRP A 418 9.40 9.85 12.27
CA TRP A 418 8.99 10.94 13.13
C TRP A 418 9.58 12.30 12.71
N GLU A 419 10.87 12.34 12.36
CA GLU A 419 11.50 13.56 11.88
C GLU A 419 10.81 14.13 10.62
N LEU A 420 10.38 13.29 9.71
CA LEU A 420 9.61 13.70 8.53
C LEU A 420 8.16 14.08 8.88
N ALA A 421 7.57 13.34 9.82
CA ALA A 421 6.16 13.53 10.19
C ALA A 421 5.92 14.78 11.06
N LYS A 422 6.92 15.29 11.79
CA LYS A 422 6.79 16.46 12.69
C LYS A 422 6.03 17.62 12.06
N LYS A 423 6.33 17.95 10.82
CA LYS A 423 5.67 19.03 10.08
C LYS A 423 4.15 18.87 9.99
N ARG A 424 3.64 17.66 10.03
CA ARG A 424 2.19 17.37 10.02
C ARG A 424 1.53 17.74 11.35
N TYR A 425 2.32 17.79 12.41
CA TYR A 425 1.86 18.05 13.76
C TYR A 425 2.16 19.48 14.23
N ASP A 426 2.62 20.35 13.31
CA ASP A 426 3.04 21.73 13.60
C ASP A 426 4.14 21.83 14.67
N LEU A 427 5.08 20.86 14.69
CA LEU A 427 6.19 20.70 15.64
C LEU A 427 7.54 20.92 14.97
#